data_aaf2d2def2823a7bee0f09444462d131
#
_entry.id   aaf2d2def2823a7bee0f09444462d131
#
_cell.length_a   1.000
_cell.length_b   1.000
_cell.length_c   1.000
_cell.angle_alpha   90.00
_cell.angle_beta   90.00
_cell.angle_gamma   90.00
#
_symmetry.space_group_name_H-M   'P 1'
#
loop_
_entity.id
_entity.type
_entity.pdbx_description
1 polymer ?
#
loop_
_entity_poly.entity_id
_entity_poly.type
_entity_poly.pdbx_seq_one_letter_code
_entity_poly.pdbx_strand_id
1 'polypeptide(L)'
;MTKFTLSIVASAAVLLAACGKKEEAPVAAAPTAAPAAAPAPSAAVVKIGHVGPTSGSAAHLGKDNELGARMAIDDLNAKGVTIGGQKVTFELLAEDDASDPKQGTAAAQKLVDAKVQGVVGHLNSGTTIPASQLYNAAGIPQISPSATNPKYTRQGYNTAFRVVADDVHLGGTLGRYAVTELKGKSIAIIDDRTAYGQGLADEFDKAVKAAGGTSLERQFTTDKATDFTAILTAIKAKKPDVIFFGGMDAVGGPMMRQMKQLGINAKFLGGDGICTGELPKLAAGAMADGQVVCAEAGGVEGEQKAAMDAFREKFKAKFGVDVQLYAPYVYDAVNVMVASMEKAGSSDPAKYLPALHNADYKGITGNIAFDEKGDIKNGALTLFTYKDGKREQIAVVR
;
A
#
# COMPACT_ATOMS: atom_id res chain seq x y z
N MET A 1 31.78 48.57 -31.58
CA MET A 1 31.78 49.94 -31.12
C MET A 1 31.08 49.93 -29.76
N THR A 2 31.64 50.14 -28.60
CA THR A 2 32.58 51.11 -28.12
C THR A 2 33.35 50.51 -26.92
N LYS A 3 34.62 50.61 -26.95
CA LYS A 3 35.59 50.34 -25.86
C LYS A 3 35.49 51.44 -24.82
N PHE A 4 35.68 51.15 -23.53
CA PHE A 4 36.29 52.07 -22.60
C PHE A 4 37.25 51.39 -21.62
N THR A 5 38.37 52.05 -21.46
CA THR A 5 39.67 51.66 -20.97
C THR A 5 39.82 51.93 -19.44
N LEU A 6 40.57 51.08 -18.84
CA LEU A 6 41.60 51.13 -17.80
C LEU A 6 41.93 52.51 -17.20
N SER A 7 42.09 52.59 -15.86
CA SER A 7 43.01 53.49 -15.20
C SER A 7 43.50 52.91 -13.88
N ILE A 8 44.79 52.64 -13.83
CA ILE A 8 45.63 52.33 -12.68
C ILE A 8 46.09 53.66 -12.04
N VAL A 9 46.02 53.77 -10.71
CA VAL A 9 46.80 54.80 -9.97
C VAL A 9 47.59 54.09 -8.88
N ALA A 10 48.87 54.09 -9.08
CA ALA A 10 49.89 53.75 -8.08
C ALA A 10 50.28 55.06 -7.30
N SER A 11 50.36 54.95 -6.00
CA SER A 11 51.02 56.01 -5.19
C SER A 11 51.96 55.36 -4.18
N ALA A 12 53.20 55.55 -4.40
CA ALA A 12 54.32 55.33 -3.46
C ALA A 12 54.43 56.42 -2.42
N ALA A 13 54.69 56.11 -1.18
CA ALA A 13 55.18 57.06 -0.17
C ALA A 13 56.12 56.36 0.79
N VAL A 14 57.18 57.02 0.91
CA VAL A 14 58.50 56.93 1.47
C VAL A 14 58.55 56.65 2.97
N LEU A 15 59.58 55.89 3.37
CA LEU A 15 60.08 55.61 4.71
C LEU A 15 60.64 56.87 5.41
N LEU A 16 60.35 56.97 6.71
CA LEU A 16 61.22 57.65 7.65
C LEU A 16 61.35 56.84 8.95
N ALA A 17 62.55 56.44 9.25
CA ALA A 17 62.93 55.75 10.47
C ALA A 17 63.08 56.80 11.64
N ALA A 18 62.54 56.40 12.79
CA ALA A 18 62.97 57.05 14.06
C ALA A 18 63.04 55.90 15.12
N CYS A 19 64.26 55.72 15.65
CA CYS A 19 64.57 54.93 16.81
C CYS A 19 64.02 55.47 18.07
N GLY A 20 63.26 54.77 18.85
CA GLY A 20 62.89 55.07 20.22
C GLY A 20 62.63 53.71 20.95
N LYS A 21 63.58 53.41 21.89
CA LYS A 21 63.45 52.35 22.88
C LYS A 21 62.24 52.62 23.75
N LYS A 22 61.32 51.64 23.86
CA LYS A 22 60.28 51.60 24.89
C LYS A 22 60.21 50.20 25.46
N GLU A 23 60.21 50.11 26.79
CA GLU A 23 60.07 48.88 27.60
C GLU A 23 58.94 48.03 27.22
N GLU A 24 59.17 46.72 27.17
CA GLU A 24 58.18 45.70 27.01
C GLU A 24 57.34 45.52 28.28
N ALA A 25 56.04 45.78 28.17
CA ALA A 25 55.04 45.32 29.14
C ALA A 25 54.69 43.87 28.91
N PRO A 26 54.37 43.08 29.94
CA PRO A 26 54.08 41.65 29.79
C PRO A 26 52.85 41.39 28.94
N VAL A 27 52.96 40.62 27.87
CA VAL A 27 51.89 40.17 27.00
C VAL A 27 51.03 39.19 27.78
N ALA A 28 49.77 39.60 28.08
CA ALA A 28 48.76 38.71 28.60
C ALA A 28 48.46 37.64 27.53
N ALA A 29 48.61 36.35 27.93
CA ALA A 29 48.27 35.23 27.09
C ALA A 29 46.81 35.28 26.66
N ALA A 30 46.57 35.29 25.35
CA ALA A 30 45.22 35.18 24.79
C ALA A 30 44.59 33.85 25.23
N PRO A 31 43.29 33.79 25.58
CA PRO A 31 42.61 32.53 25.91
C PRO A 31 42.63 31.60 24.70
N THR A 32 43.22 30.45 24.88
CA THR A 32 43.15 29.33 23.92
C THR A 32 41.67 29.02 23.65
N ALA A 33 41.22 29.27 22.43
CA ALA A 33 39.89 28.85 21.99
C ALA A 33 39.75 27.32 22.17
N ALA A 34 38.72 26.90 22.90
CA ALA A 34 38.38 25.49 23.03
C ALA A 34 38.21 24.89 21.65
N PRO A 35 38.62 23.62 21.42
CA PRO A 35 38.42 22.95 20.15
C PRO A 35 36.94 22.98 19.81
N ALA A 36 36.59 23.48 18.63
CA ALA A 36 35.22 23.40 18.11
C ALA A 36 34.78 21.91 18.16
N ALA A 37 33.67 21.63 18.84
CA ALA A 37 33.13 20.33 18.89
C ALA A 37 32.94 19.81 17.44
N ALA A 38 33.46 18.61 17.17
CA ALA A 38 33.26 17.97 15.86
C ALA A 38 31.76 17.93 15.55
N PRO A 39 31.33 18.25 14.32
CA PRO A 39 29.93 18.18 13.95
C PRO A 39 29.40 16.78 14.29
N ALA A 40 28.27 16.71 14.99
CA ALA A 40 27.63 15.46 15.30
C ALA A 40 27.41 14.69 13.99
N PRO A 41 27.67 13.38 13.94
CA PRO A 41 27.50 12.60 12.71
C PRO A 41 26.06 12.78 12.21
N SER A 42 25.92 13.19 10.95
CA SER A 42 24.61 13.33 10.32
C SER A 42 23.92 11.97 10.36
N ALA A 43 22.62 11.95 10.73
CA ALA A 43 21.84 10.73 10.71
C ALA A 43 21.89 10.10 9.32
N ALA A 44 22.12 8.78 9.24
CA ALA A 44 22.09 8.07 7.96
C ALA A 44 20.65 8.07 7.44
N VAL A 45 20.50 8.30 6.13
CA VAL A 45 19.19 8.30 5.47
C VAL A 45 18.87 6.89 4.98
N VAL A 46 17.71 6.37 5.36
CA VAL A 46 17.14 5.11 4.88
C VAL A 46 15.96 5.43 3.98
N LYS A 47 16.05 5.07 2.71
CA LYS A 47 15.02 5.33 1.70
C LYS A 47 14.06 4.15 1.61
N ILE A 48 12.78 4.41 1.79
CA ILE A 48 11.70 3.44 1.61
C ILE A 48 10.90 3.85 0.36
N GLY A 49 10.78 2.93 -0.59
CA GLY A 49 9.94 3.12 -1.77
C GLY A 49 8.47 2.86 -1.45
N HIS A 50 7.58 3.62 -2.07
CA HIS A 50 6.14 3.35 -2.09
C HIS A 50 5.60 3.49 -3.49
N VAL A 51 4.71 2.58 -3.92
CA VAL A 51 4.02 2.67 -5.21
C VAL A 51 2.56 2.30 -5.04
N GLY A 52 1.71 3.13 -5.62
CA GLY A 52 0.27 2.89 -5.72
C GLY A 52 -0.36 3.86 -6.71
N PRO A 53 -1.60 3.61 -7.16
CA PRO A 53 -2.28 4.45 -8.15
C PRO A 53 -2.80 5.74 -7.50
N THR A 54 -1.99 6.79 -7.46
CA THR A 54 -2.41 8.09 -6.93
C THR A 54 -3.17 8.93 -7.95
N SER A 55 -3.25 8.47 -9.19
CA SER A 55 -4.08 8.99 -10.28
C SER A 55 -5.04 7.92 -10.85
N GLY A 56 -5.97 8.33 -11.71
CA GLY A 56 -6.95 7.44 -12.33
C GLY A 56 -8.12 7.03 -11.41
N SER A 57 -8.84 5.98 -11.79
CA SER A 57 -10.08 5.54 -11.15
C SER A 57 -9.89 4.96 -9.75
N ALA A 58 -8.71 4.43 -9.43
CA ALA A 58 -8.34 3.88 -8.13
C ALA A 58 -7.57 4.88 -7.24
N ALA A 59 -7.53 6.17 -7.63
CA ALA A 59 -6.73 7.18 -6.93
C ALA A 59 -7.07 7.34 -5.44
N HIS A 60 -8.33 7.14 -5.06
CA HIS A 60 -8.75 7.19 -3.66
C HIS A 60 -8.07 6.11 -2.80
N LEU A 61 -7.88 4.91 -3.34
CA LEU A 61 -7.17 3.81 -2.67
C LEU A 61 -5.65 4.00 -2.70
N GLY A 62 -5.09 4.47 -3.82
CA GLY A 62 -3.66 4.73 -3.91
C GLY A 62 -3.19 5.85 -2.99
N LYS A 63 -4.00 6.92 -2.87
CA LYS A 63 -3.74 8.00 -1.91
C LYS A 63 -3.86 7.55 -0.46
N ASP A 64 -4.83 6.69 -0.15
CA ASP A 64 -4.96 6.05 1.16
C ASP A 64 -3.68 5.27 1.53
N ASN A 65 -3.16 4.48 0.57
CA ASN A 65 -1.89 3.77 0.73
C ASN A 65 -0.72 4.73 1.00
N GLU A 66 -0.56 5.75 0.17
CA GLU A 66 0.53 6.72 0.30
C GLU A 66 0.49 7.43 1.66
N LEU A 67 -0.69 7.87 2.10
CA LEU A 67 -0.86 8.53 3.39
C LEU A 67 -0.55 7.58 4.55
N GLY A 68 -0.88 6.29 4.44
CA GLY A 68 -0.47 5.26 5.40
C GLY A 68 1.04 5.13 5.52
N ALA A 69 1.75 5.10 4.37
CA ALA A 69 3.21 5.08 4.33
C ALA A 69 3.82 6.34 4.95
N ARG A 70 3.32 7.53 4.56
CA ARG A 70 3.79 8.82 5.12
C ARG A 70 3.61 8.88 6.63
N MET A 71 2.47 8.41 7.14
CA MET A 71 2.20 8.37 8.57
C MET A 71 3.21 7.48 9.32
N ALA A 72 3.52 6.30 8.77
CA ALA A 72 4.52 5.41 9.36
C ALA A 72 5.92 6.04 9.37
N ILE A 73 6.35 6.64 8.27
CA ILE A 73 7.64 7.34 8.16
C ILE A 73 7.75 8.49 9.15
N ASP A 74 6.70 9.32 9.27
CA ASP A 74 6.68 10.43 10.21
C ASP A 74 6.77 9.95 11.67
N ASP A 75 6.05 8.88 12.02
CA ASP A 75 6.07 8.29 13.37
C ASP A 75 7.44 7.69 13.70
N LEU A 76 8.07 6.98 12.75
CA LEU A 76 9.40 6.41 12.91
C LEU A 76 10.47 7.51 13.07
N ASN A 77 10.39 8.58 12.29
CA ASN A 77 11.29 9.72 12.41
C ASN A 77 11.09 10.45 13.75
N ALA A 78 9.85 10.61 14.21
CA ALA A 78 9.55 11.21 15.51
C ALA A 78 10.03 10.34 16.67
N LYS A 79 9.95 9.00 16.54
CA LYS A 79 10.47 8.03 17.51
C LYS A 79 12.00 8.09 17.63
N GLY A 80 12.71 8.48 16.56
CA GLY A 80 14.17 8.55 16.55
C GLY A 80 14.84 7.18 16.53
N VAL A 81 14.45 6.34 15.56
CA VAL A 81 14.94 4.97 15.38
C VAL A 81 16.45 4.91 15.22
N THR A 82 17.07 3.87 15.79
CA THR A 82 18.49 3.53 15.63
C THR A 82 18.64 2.16 14.99
N ILE A 83 19.53 2.06 14.00
CA ILE A 83 19.86 0.79 13.33
C ILE A 83 21.36 0.58 13.47
N GLY A 84 21.76 -0.55 14.01
CA GLY A 84 23.18 -0.85 14.25
C GLY A 84 23.90 0.14 15.18
N GLY A 85 23.17 0.74 16.12
CA GLY A 85 23.68 1.76 17.04
C GLY A 85 23.76 3.18 16.45
N GLN A 86 23.41 3.37 15.17
CA GLN A 86 23.40 4.66 14.49
C GLN A 86 21.96 5.19 14.37
N LYS A 87 21.74 6.46 14.74
CA LYS A 87 20.45 7.14 14.50
C LYS A 87 20.23 7.29 12.99
N VAL A 88 19.02 6.96 12.54
CA VAL A 88 18.63 7.04 11.13
C VAL A 88 17.46 7.99 10.92
N THR A 89 17.33 8.51 9.71
CA THR A 89 16.15 9.24 9.24
C THR A 89 15.58 8.50 8.04
N PHE A 90 14.28 8.26 8.03
CA PHE A 90 13.59 7.62 6.90
C PHE A 90 13.11 8.66 5.91
N GLU A 91 13.30 8.37 4.62
CA GLU A 91 12.79 9.13 3.49
C GLU A 91 11.84 8.26 2.67
N LEU A 92 10.63 8.76 2.36
CA LEU A 92 9.67 8.07 1.50
C LEU A 92 9.82 8.55 0.06
N LEU A 93 10.13 7.63 -0.85
CA LEU A 93 10.08 7.86 -2.29
C LEU A 93 8.79 7.24 -2.83
N ALA A 94 7.80 8.09 -3.14
CA ALA A 94 6.47 7.66 -3.61
C ALA A 94 6.34 7.86 -5.12
N GLU A 95 5.85 6.83 -5.82
CA GLU A 95 5.61 6.81 -7.26
C GLU A 95 4.16 6.42 -7.56
N ASP A 96 3.60 7.00 -8.63
CA ASP A 96 2.28 6.68 -9.15
C ASP A 96 2.39 5.62 -10.25
N ASP A 97 1.64 4.52 -10.15
CA ASP A 97 1.54 3.51 -11.20
C ASP A 97 0.23 3.56 -11.99
N ALA A 98 -0.70 4.46 -11.62
CA ALA A 98 -2.01 4.66 -12.24
C ALA A 98 -2.79 3.33 -12.48
N SER A 99 -2.53 2.27 -11.70
CA SER A 99 -2.99 0.89 -11.90
C SER A 99 -2.56 0.27 -13.24
N ASP A 100 -1.59 0.84 -13.93
CA ASP A 100 -1.08 0.36 -15.23
C ASP A 100 0.19 -0.48 -15.04
N PRO A 101 0.24 -1.75 -15.50
CA PRO A 101 1.40 -2.62 -15.31
C PRO A 101 2.71 -2.08 -15.88
N LYS A 102 2.66 -1.31 -17.00
CA LYS A 102 3.85 -0.71 -17.60
C LYS A 102 4.36 0.45 -16.76
N GLN A 103 3.46 1.30 -16.25
CA GLN A 103 3.83 2.38 -15.33
C GLN A 103 4.34 1.79 -14.01
N GLY A 104 3.73 0.69 -13.52
CA GLY A 104 4.20 -0.02 -12.34
C GLY A 104 5.64 -0.53 -12.48
N THR A 105 6.00 -1.13 -13.61
CA THR A 105 7.39 -1.55 -13.85
C THR A 105 8.35 -0.37 -14.02
N ALA A 106 7.90 0.73 -14.63
CA ALA A 106 8.72 1.95 -14.74
C ALA A 106 8.96 2.60 -13.36
N ALA A 107 7.93 2.66 -12.51
CA ALA A 107 8.05 3.12 -11.12
C ALA A 107 9.00 2.22 -10.31
N ALA A 108 8.89 0.90 -10.48
CA ALA A 108 9.79 -0.04 -9.83
C ALA A 108 11.26 0.19 -10.24
N GLN A 109 11.52 0.40 -11.54
CA GLN A 109 12.88 0.68 -12.01
C GLN A 109 13.45 1.97 -11.41
N LYS A 110 12.64 3.05 -11.31
CA LYS A 110 13.07 4.30 -10.66
C LYS A 110 13.47 4.08 -9.20
N LEU A 111 12.72 3.28 -8.45
CA LEU A 111 13.04 2.97 -7.06
C LEU A 111 14.30 2.11 -6.93
N VAL A 112 14.50 1.16 -7.84
CA VAL A 112 15.75 0.37 -7.93
C VAL A 112 16.95 1.29 -8.20
N ASP A 113 16.84 2.21 -9.17
CA ASP A 113 17.89 3.16 -9.52
C ASP A 113 18.17 4.15 -8.37
N ALA A 114 17.14 4.52 -7.61
CA ALA A 114 17.27 5.35 -6.40
C ALA A 114 17.87 4.59 -5.21
N LYS A 115 18.10 3.26 -5.34
CA LYS A 115 18.69 2.38 -4.33
C LYS A 115 17.92 2.43 -3.01
N VAL A 116 16.60 2.28 -3.07
CA VAL A 116 15.78 2.17 -1.87
C VAL A 116 16.13 0.90 -1.10
N GLN A 117 16.03 0.95 0.23
CA GLN A 117 16.33 -0.18 1.09
C GLN A 117 15.18 -1.18 1.21
N GLY A 118 13.99 -0.83 0.76
CA GLY A 118 12.81 -1.70 0.70
C GLY A 118 11.66 -0.97 0.05
N VAL A 119 10.64 -1.71 -0.38
CA VAL A 119 9.44 -1.15 -1.04
C VAL A 119 8.19 -1.64 -0.34
N VAL A 120 7.27 -0.72 -0.04
CA VAL A 120 5.91 -1.02 0.40
C VAL A 120 4.94 -0.65 -0.73
N GLY A 121 4.31 -1.64 -1.30
CA GLY A 121 3.51 -1.56 -2.53
C GLY A 121 3.79 -2.77 -3.44
N HIS A 122 3.30 -2.80 -4.65
CA HIS A 122 2.29 -1.91 -5.23
C HIS A 122 0.89 -2.26 -4.68
N LEU A 123 -0.12 -1.46 -5.05
CA LEU A 123 -1.49 -1.74 -4.61
C LEU A 123 -2.10 -2.89 -5.42
N ASN A 124 -2.17 -2.75 -6.74
CA ASN A 124 -2.87 -3.70 -7.60
C ASN A 124 -2.01 -4.93 -7.91
N SER A 125 -2.61 -6.13 -7.93
CA SER A 125 -1.89 -7.36 -8.30
C SER A 125 -1.26 -7.25 -9.70
N GLY A 126 -1.93 -6.56 -10.64
CA GLY A 126 -1.44 -6.35 -12.01
C GLY A 126 -0.18 -5.52 -12.12
N THR A 127 0.09 -4.63 -11.17
CA THR A 127 1.33 -3.84 -11.09
C THR A 127 2.36 -4.50 -10.16
N THR A 128 1.92 -5.13 -9.07
CA THR A 128 2.77 -5.80 -8.08
C THR A 128 3.55 -6.98 -8.67
N ILE A 129 2.86 -7.86 -9.41
CA ILE A 129 3.44 -9.08 -9.96
C ILE A 129 4.62 -8.79 -10.90
N PRO A 130 4.50 -7.96 -11.95
CA PRO A 130 5.63 -7.67 -12.82
C PRO A 130 6.73 -6.84 -12.12
N ALA A 131 6.37 -5.92 -11.22
CA ALA A 131 7.34 -5.11 -10.48
C ALA A 131 8.22 -5.97 -9.55
N SER A 132 7.66 -7.03 -8.95
CA SER A 132 8.39 -7.92 -8.03
C SER A 132 9.60 -8.59 -8.67
N GLN A 133 9.59 -8.80 -9.99
CA GLN A 133 10.75 -9.32 -10.71
C GLN A 133 11.95 -8.36 -10.65
N LEU A 134 11.69 -7.05 -10.82
CA LEU A 134 12.74 -6.03 -10.78
C LEU A 134 13.32 -5.89 -9.36
N TYR A 135 12.46 -5.84 -8.36
CA TYR A 135 12.89 -5.78 -6.97
C TYR A 135 13.67 -7.03 -6.55
N ASN A 136 13.21 -8.22 -6.96
CA ASN A 136 13.93 -9.47 -6.68
C ASN A 136 15.30 -9.50 -7.35
N ALA A 137 15.40 -9.07 -8.60
CA ALA A 137 16.69 -8.99 -9.32
C ALA A 137 17.66 -8.02 -8.65
N ALA A 138 17.16 -6.96 -8.03
CA ALA A 138 17.93 -5.98 -7.28
C ALA A 138 18.17 -6.38 -5.80
N GLY A 139 17.60 -7.49 -5.33
CA GLY A 139 17.67 -7.94 -3.93
C GLY A 139 16.90 -7.04 -2.95
N ILE A 140 15.97 -6.24 -3.42
CA ILE A 140 15.17 -5.30 -2.61
C ILE A 140 13.90 -5.99 -2.12
N PRO A 141 13.65 -6.13 -0.81
CA PRO A 141 12.40 -6.65 -0.29
C PRO A 141 11.21 -5.75 -0.63
N GLN A 142 10.13 -6.38 -1.10
CA GLN A 142 8.86 -5.75 -1.42
C GLN A 142 7.76 -6.33 -0.53
N ILE A 143 7.03 -5.48 0.20
CA ILE A 143 5.86 -5.87 0.98
C ILE A 143 4.62 -5.24 0.37
N SER A 144 3.74 -6.04 -0.24
CA SER A 144 2.45 -5.52 -0.69
C SER A 144 1.44 -5.47 0.46
N PRO A 145 0.78 -4.33 0.66
CA PRO A 145 -0.27 -4.18 1.67
C PRO A 145 -1.67 -4.55 1.15
N SER A 146 -1.80 -4.95 -0.12
CA SER A 146 -3.10 -5.01 -0.81
C SER A 146 -3.19 -5.99 -1.98
N ALA A 147 -2.08 -6.36 -2.64
CA ALA A 147 -2.12 -7.29 -3.77
C ALA A 147 -2.43 -8.71 -3.29
N THR A 148 -3.62 -9.22 -3.63
CA THR A 148 -4.15 -10.50 -3.14
C THR A 148 -3.89 -11.68 -4.07
N ASN A 149 -3.54 -11.46 -5.35
CA ASN A 149 -3.33 -12.56 -6.28
C ASN A 149 -2.20 -13.49 -5.81
N PRO A 150 -2.45 -14.82 -5.68
CA PRO A 150 -1.47 -15.79 -5.20
C PRO A 150 -0.17 -15.82 -6.01
N LYS A 151 -0.25 -15.49 -7.30
CA LYS A 151 0.93 -15.50 -8.19
C LYS A 151 2.06 -14.60 -7.68
N TYR A 152 1.74 -13.52 -6.95
CA TYR A 152 2.72 -12.56 -6.46
C TYR A 152 3.82 -13.24 -5.63
N THR A 153 3.46 -14.06 -4.66
CA THR A 153 4.41 -14.74 -3.75
C THR A 153 4.81 -16.14 -4.21
N ARG A 154 4.23 -16.62 -5.33
CA ARG A 154 4.47 -17.99 -5.85
C ARG A 154 5.34 -18.03 -7.10
N GLN A 155 6.08 -16.93 -7.38
CA GLN A 155 7.06 -16.84 -8.47
C GLN A 155 8.45 -17.41 -8.10
N GLY A 156 8.64 -17.84 -6.84
CA GLY A 156 9.93 -18.32 -6.34
C GLY A 156 10.89 -17.20 -5.90
N TYR A 157 10.39 -15.98 -5.70
CA TYR A 157 11.16 -14.85 -5.20
C TYR A 157 11.20 -14.85 -3.67
N ASN A 158 12.39 -14.67 -3.10
CA ASN A 158 12.56 -14.56 -1.66
C ASN A 158 12.38 -13.13 -1.12
N THR A 159 12.16 -12.15 -1.99
CA THR A 159 11.99 -10.73 -1.65
C THR A 159 10.54 -10.28 -1.64
N ALA A 160 9.59 -11.15 -2.00
CA ALA A 160 8.18 -10.81 -2.15
C ALA A 160 7.39 -11.21 -0.89
N PHE A 161 6.71 -10.23 -0.26
CA PHE A 161 5.91 -10.42 0.94
C PHE A 161 4.56 -9.73 0.82
N ARG A 162 3.52 -10.22 1.53
CA ARG A 162 2.24 -9.52 1.69
C ARG A 162 1.73 -9.58 3.13
N VAL A 163 1.08 -8.52 3.57
CA VAL A 163 0.49 -8.40 4.92
C VAL A 163 -1.03 -8.53 4.94
N VAL A 164 -1.62 -9.04 3.87
CA VAL A 164 -3.05 -9.31 3.72
C VAL A 164 -3.28 -10.75 3.26
N ALA A 165 -4.48 -11.29 3.47
CA ALA A 165 -4.86 -12.62 2.95
C ALA A 165 -4.84 -12.63 1.42
N ASP A 166 -4.57 -13.79 0.81
CA ASP A 166 -4.58 -13.96 -0.64
C ASP A 166 -5.98 -14.31 -1.20
N ASP A 167 -6.11 -14.34 -2.54
CA ASP A 167 -7.36 -14.66 -3.22
C ASP A 167 -7.84 -16.09 -2.95
N VAL A 168 -6.95 -17.02 -2.61
CA VAL A 168 -7.35 -18.38 -2.23
C VAL A 168 -8.24 -18.33 -0.98
N HIS A 169 -7.85 -17.50 -0.03
CA HIS A 169 -8.62 -17.29 1.20
C HIS A 169 -9.85 -16.41 0.94
N LEU A 170 -9.65 -15.27 0.25
CA LEU A 170 -10.68 -14.27 -0.02
C LEU A 170 -11.79 -14.83 -0.92
N GLY A 171 -11.45 -15.29 -2.12
CA GLY A 171 -12.37 -15.88 -3.08
C GLY A 171 -12.97 -17.19 -2.54
N GLY A 172 -12.13 -17.99 -1.85
CA GLY A 172 -12.55 -19.22 -1.20
C GLY A 172 -13.66 -19.02 -0.17
N THR A 173 -13.53 -17.99 0.68
CA THR A 173 -14.53 -17.66 1.70
C THR A 173 -15.81 -17.12 1.07
N LEU A 174 -15.70 -16.21 0.10
CA LEU A 174 -16.86 -15.65 -0.60
C LEU A 174 -17.62 -16.72 -1.41
N GLY A 175 -16.91 -17.64 -2.06
CA GLY A 175 -17.53 -18.72 -2.81
C GLY A 175 -18.31 -19.69 -1.90
N ARG A 176 -17.74 -20.10 -0.78
CA ARG A 176 -18.47 -20.87 0.24
C ARG A 176 -19.69 -20.12 0.76
N TYR A 177 -19.51 -18.84 1.11
CA TYR A 177 -20.58 -17.97 1.62
C TYR A 177 -21.75 -17.86 0.64
N ALA A 178 -21.47 -17.71 -0.65
CA ALA A 178 -22.48 -17.64 -1.69
C ALA A 178 -23.37 -18.92 -1.73
N VAL A 179 -22.78 -20.09 -1.49
CA VAL A 179 -23.49 -21.38 -1.52
C VAL A 179 -24.14 -21.68 -0.17
N THR A 180 -23.39 -21.55 0.94
CA THR A 180 -23.84 -22.03 2.25
C THR A 180 -24.74 -21.05 2.99
N GLU A 181 -24.46 -19.74 2.91
CA GLU A 181 -25.21 -18.71 3.64
C GLU A 181 -26.30 -18.07 2.76
N LEU A 182 -25.92 -17.63 1.56
CA LEU A 182 -26.87 -17.01 0.64
C LEU A 182 -27.76 -18.02 -0.09
N LYS A 183 -27.43 -19.36 0.01
CA LYS A 183 -28.17 -20.44 -0.66
C LYS A 183 -28.31 -20.22 -2.17
N GLY A 184 -27.30 -19.58 -2.78
CA GLY A 184 -27.30 -19.26 -4.21
C GLY A 184 -27.37 -20.51 -5.07
N LYS A 185 -28.39 -20.60 -5.92
CA LYS A 185 -28.61 -21.72 -6.86
C LYS A 185 -28.15 -21.35 -8.27
N SER A 186 -28.22 -20.06 -8.61
CA SER A 186 -27.79 -19.53 -9.90
C SER A 186 -26.78 -18.40 -9.63
N ILE A 187 -25.50 -18.70 -9.80
CA ILE A 187 -24.39 -17.82 -9.45
C ILE A 187 -23.73 -17.34 -10.74
N ALA A 188 -23.83 -16.04 -11.04
CA ALA A 188 -23.14 -15.42 -12.15
C ALA A 188 -21.77 -14.88 -11.68
N ILE A 189 -20.75 -14.97 -12.54
CA ILE A 189 -19.41 -14.48 -12.28
C ILE A 189 -19.02 -13.51 -13.38
N ILE A 190 -18.56 -12.33 -13.01
CA ILE A 190 -17.99 -11.31 -13.89
C ILE A 190 -16.60 -10.96 -13.38
N ASP A 191 -15.60 -10.84 -14.25
CA ASP A 191 -14.31 -10.25 -13.90
C ASP A 191 -13.90 -9.15 -14.89
N ASP A 192 -12.99 -8.28 -14.44
CA ASP A 192 -12.50 -7.12 -15.17
C ASP A 192 -11.24 -7.40 -16.01
N ARG A 193 -10.85 -8.65 -16.17
CA ARG A 193 -9.65 -9.07 -16.90
C ARG A 193 -8.32 -8.57 -16.33
N THR A 194 -8.32 -7.90 -15.16
CA THR A 194 -7.07 -7.62 -14.45
C THR A 194 -6.53 -8.88 -13.77
N ALA A 195 -5.26 -8.87 -13.40
CA ALA A 195 -4.67 -9.99 -12.65
C ALA A 195 -5.40 -10.23 -11.31
N TYR A 196 -5.85 -9.15 -10.63
CA TYR A 196 -6.67 -9.24 -9.43
C TYR A 196 -8.05 -9.84 -9.73
N GLY A 197 -8.83 -9.21 -10.61
CA GLY A 197 -10.20 -9.63 -10.87
C GLY A 197 -10.32 -11.06 -11.38
N GLN A 198 -9.41 -11.48 -12.29
CA GLN A 198 -9.35 -12.87 -12.77
C GLN A 198 -8.98 -13.84 -11.65
N GLY A 199 -7.90 -13.55 -10.89
CA GLY A 199 -7.43 -14.43 -9.83
C GLY A 199 -8.48 -14.66 -8.75
N LEU A 200 -9.10 -13.58 -8.29
CA LEU A 200 -10.15 -13.64 -7.29
C LEU A 200 -11.38 -14.43 -7.80
N ALA A 201 -11.80 -14.18 -9.05
CA ALA A 201 -12.92 -14.89 -9.65
C ALA A 201 -12.63 -16.38 -9.90
N ASP A 202 -11.38 -16.75 -10.19
CA ASP A 202 -10.96 -18.16 -10.30
C ASP A 202 -11.09 -18.90 -8.97
N GLU A 203 -10.62 -18.30 -7.87
CA GLU A 203 -10.71 -18.92 -6.54
C GLU A 203 -12.15 -18.92 -6.00
N PHE A 204 -12.95 -17.91 -6.34
CA PHE A 204 -14.38 -17.89 -6.03
C PHE A 204 -15.13 -19.03 -6.73
N ASP A 205 -14.96 -19.19 -8.05
CA ASP A 205 -15.61 -20.25 -8.84
C ASP A 205 -15.23 -21.65 -8.35
N LYS A 206 -13.95 -21.84 -8.06
CA LYS A 206 -13.43 -23.08 -7.48
C LYS A 206 -14.09 -23.43 -6.14
N ALA A 207 -14.27 -22.41 -5.27
CA ALA A 207 -14.89 -22.59 -3.98
C ALA A 207 -16.41 -22.84 -4.10
N VAL A 208 -17.10 -22.18 -5.03
CA VAL A 208 -18.51 -22.45 -5.35
C VAL A 208 -18.69 -23.91 -5.72
N LYS A 209 -17.87 -24.43 -6.64
CA LYS A 209 -17.91 -25.84 -7.09
C LYS A 209 -17.58 -26.82 -5.95
N ALA A 210 -16.56 -26.50 -5.14
CA ALA A 210 -16.18 -27.32 -3.98
C ALA A 210 -17.28 -27.38 -2.90
N ALA A 211 -18.08 -26.32 -2.77
CA ALA A 211 -19.24 -26.27 -1.87
C ALA A 211 -20.51 -26.93 -2.45
N GLY A 212 -20.43 -27.55 -3.64
CA GLY A 212 -21.56 -28.20 -4.32
C GLY A 212 -22.48 -27.20 -5.06
N GLY A 213 -22.08 -25.95 -5.24
CA GLY A 213 -22.77 -24.96 -6.04
C GLY A 213 -22.47 -25.07 -7.54
N THR A 214 -23.23 -24.37 -8.35
CA THR A 214 -23.02 -24.28 -9.82
C THR A 214 -22.97 -22.81 -10.23
N SER A 215 -21.87 -22.43 -10.90
CA SER A 215 -21.74 -21.13 -11.53
C SER A 215 -22.27 -21.15 -12.97
N LEU A 216 -22.82 -20.03 -13.41
CA LEU A 216 -23.14 -19.77 -14.81
C LEU A 216 -21.84 -19.55 -15.62
N GLU A 217 -21.98 -19.54 -16.95
CA GLU A 217 -20.88 -19.16 -17.83
C GLU A 217 -20.31 -17.77 -17.43
N ARG A 218 -19.01 -17.73 -17.20
CA ARG A 218 -18.31 -16.52 -16.75
C ARG A 218 -18.35 -15.43 -17.81
N GLN A 219 -18.65 -14.24 -17.39
CA GLN A 219 -18.66 -13.03 -18.22
C GLN A 219 -17.46 -12.15 -17.92
N PHE A 220 -17.13 -11.30 -18.86
CA PHE A 220 -15.91 -10.48 -18.80
C PHE A 220 -16.21 -9.03 -19.12
N THR A 221 -15.55 -8.13 -18.39
CA THR A 221 -15.51 -6.70 -18.66
C THR A 221 -14.06 -6.21 -18.66
N THR A 222 -13.84 -4.92 -18.47
CA THR A 222 -12.51 -4.34 -18.25
C THR A 222 -12.56 -3.37 -17.06
N ASP A 223 -11.40 -3.06 -16.50
CA ASP A 223 -11.21 -2.08 -15.43
C ASP A 223 -11.56 -0.63 -15.82
N LYS A 224 -11.82 -0.38 -17.11
CA LYS A 224 -12.17 0.93 -17.70
C LYS A 224 -13.58 0.94 -18.30
N ALA A 225 -14.30 -0.16 -18.20
CA ALA A 225 -15.65 -0.26 -18.76
C ALA A 225 -16.64 0.61 -17.98
N THR A 226 -17.57 1.20 -18.72
CA THR A 226 -18.66 2.03 -18.16
C THR A 226 -20.05 1.54 -18.58
N ASP A 227 -20.13 0.64 -19.56
CA ASP A 227 -21.38 0.02 -20.01
C ASP A 227 -21.32 -1.50 -19.84
N PHE A 228 -22.28 -2.03 -19.11
CA PHE A 228 -22.41 -3.45 -18.76
C PHE A 228 -23.74 -4.02 -19.26
N THR A 229 -24.51 -3.25 -20.02
CA THR A 229 -25.90 -3.57 -20.42
C THR A 229 -25.98 -4.94 -21.11
N ALA A 230 -25.06 -5.21 -22.04
CA ALA A 230 -25.06 -6.50 -22.77
C ALA A 230 -24.81 -7.69 -21.82
N ILE A 231 -23.79 -7.61 -20.98
CA ILE A 231 -23.42 -8.65 -20.01
C ILE A 231 -24.57 -8.85 -19.01
N LEU A 232 -25.08 -7.78 -18.43
CA LEU A 232 -26.14 -7.83 -17.44
C LEU A 232 -27.47 -8.35 -18.02
N THR A 233 -27.78 -8.03 -19.29
CA THR A 233 -28.96 -8.57 -19.98
C THR A 233 -28.84 -10.07 -20.19
N ALA A 234 -27.67 -10.56 -20.60
CA ALA A 234 -27.41 -11.99 -20.75
C ALA A 234 -27.53 -12.73 -19.40
N ILE A 235 -26.96 -12.15 -18.34
CA ILE A 235 -27.04 -12.71 -16.97
C ILE A 235 -28.48 -12.69 -16.46
N LYS A 236 -29.22 -11.59 -16.65
CA LYS A 236 -30.64 -11.46 -16.24
C LYS A 236 -31.52 -12.57 -16.77
N ALA A 237 -31.31 -12.99 -18.03
CA ALA A 237 -32.06 -14.08 -18.65
C ALA A 237 -31.92 -15.41 -17.91
N LYS A 238 -30.81 -15.59 -17.16
CA LYS A 238 -30.53 -16.78 -16.35
C LYS A 238 -31.06 -16.67 -14.92
N LYS A 239 -31.68 -15.54 -14.54
CA LYS A 239 -32.26 -15.26 -13.21
C LYS A 239 -31.29 -15.56 -12.07
N PRO A 240 -30.13 -14.87 -11.98
CA PRO A 240 -29.15 -15.16 -10.96
C PRO A 240 -29.64 -14.75 -9.56
N ASP A 241 -29.34 -15.57 -8.56
CA ASP A 241 -29.52 -15.23 -7.13
C ASP A 241 -28.37 -14.37 -6.64
N VAL A 242 -27.17 -14.64 -7.19
CA VAL A 242 -25.90 -14.01 -6.84
C VAL A 242 -25.16 -13.61 -8.11
N ILE A 243 -24.61 -12.40 -8.10
CA ILE A 243 -23.62 -11.92 -9.07
C ILE A 243 -22.33 -11.64 -8.31
N PHE A 244 -21.29 -12.39 -8.62
CA PHE A 244 -19.95 -12.11 -8.14
C PHE A 244 -19.20 -11.23 -9.13
N PHE A 245 -18.52 -10.20 -8.63
CA PHE A 245 -17.69 -9.32 -9.42
C PHE A 245 -16.23 -9.33 -8.91
N GLY A 246 -15.32 -9.80 -9.74
CA GLY A 246 -13.87 -9.68 -9.54
C GLY A 246 -13.38 -8.39 -10.20
N GLY A 247 -13.20 -7.35 -9.40
CA GLY A 247 -12.75 -6.03 -9.86
C GLY A 247 -12.90 -4.96 -8.78
N MET A 248 -12.73 -3.70 -9.18
CA MET A 248 -12.69 -2.56 -8.27
C MET A 248 -14.04 -1.81 -8.22
N ASP A 249 -14.23 -1.03 -7.16
CA ASP A 249 -15.45 -0.24 -6.90
C ASP A 249 -15.79 0.77 -8.00
N ALA A 250 -14.77 1.34 -8.65
CA ALA A 250 -14.94 2.26 -9.78
C ALA A 250 -15.70 1.64 -10.96
N VAL A 251 -15.67 0.31 -11.10
CA VAL A 251 -16.43 -0.47 -12.07
C VAL A 251 -17.69 -1.06 -11.43
N GLY A 252 -17.57 -1.58 -10.21
CA GLY A 252 -18.67 -2.21 -9.47
C GLY A 252 -19.84 -1.26 -9.20
N GLY A 253 -19.58 -0.02 -8.80
CA GLY A 253 -20.62 0.97 -8.54
C GLY A 253 -21.48 1.29 -9.78
N PRO A 254 -20.91 1.69 -10.93
CA PRO A 254 -21.64 1.82 -12.19
C PRO A 254 -22.36 0.55 -12.63
N MET A 255 -21.77 -0.62 -12.42
CA MET A 255 -22.43 -1.90 -12.72
C MET A 255 -23.71 -2.08 -11.89
N MET A 256 -23.68 -1.77 -10.60
CA MET A 256 -24.87 -1.82 -9.74
C MET A 256 -25.96 -0.85 -10.18
N ARG A 257 -25.60 0.35 -10.69
CA ARG A 257 -26.59 1.27 -11.29
C ARG A 257 -27.33 0.62 -12.45
N GLN A 258 -26.59 -0.05 -13.35
CA GLN A 258 -27.19 -0.72 -14.49
C GLN A 258 -27.97 -1.98 -14.10
N MET A 259 -27.55 -2.71 -13.07
CA MET A 259 -28.34 -3.78 -12.48
C MET A 259 -29.72 -3.26 -12.03
N LYS A 260 -29.77 -2.14 -11.30
CA LYS A 260 -31.04 -1.52 -10.87
C LYS A 260 -31.89 -1.09 -12.05
N GLN A 261 -31.31 -0.44 -13.05
CA GLN A 261 -32.03 -0.01 -14.27
C GLN A 261 -32.65 -1.19 -15.03
N LEU A 262 -31.93 -2.31 -15.04
CA LEU A 262 -32.40 -3.54 -15.68
C LEU A 262 -33.34 -4.39 -14.77
N GLY A 263 -33.60 -3.96 -13.54
CA GLY A 263 -34.43 -4.71 -12.59
C GLY A 263 -33.81 -6.03 -12.13
N ILE A 264 -32.47 -6.08 -11.98
CA ILE A 264 -31.75 -7.24 -11.44
C ILE A 264 -31.60 -7.06 -9.94
N ASN A 265 -32.28 -7.89 -9.16
CA ASN A 265 -32.30 -7.84 -7.69
C ASN A 265 -31.38 -8.89 -7.02
N ALA A 266 -30.42 -9.43 -7.75
CA ALA A 266 -29.47 -10.41 -7.23
C ALA A 266 -28.58 -9.80 -6.10
N LYS A 267 -28.11 -10.65 -5.19
CA LYS A 267 -27.02 -10.28 -4.29
C LYS A 267 -25.77 -9.99 -5.12
N PHE A 268 -25.02 -8.94 -4.73
CA PHE A 268 -23.79 -8.54 -5.39
C PHE A 268 -22.59 -8.80 -4.47
N LEU A 269 -21.72 -9.71 -4.89
CA LEU A 269 -20.57 -10.13 -4.11
C LEU A 269 -19.28 -9.68 -4.77
N GLY A 270 -18.28 -9.39 -3.96
CA GLY A 270 -16.92 -9.15 -4.44
C GLY A 270 -15.90 -9.10 -3.30
N GLY A 271 -14.65 -9.01 -3.66
CA GLY A 271 -13.54 -8.93 -2.71
C GLY A 271 -13.34 -7.53 -2.15
N ASP A 272 -12.11 -7.31 -1.69
CA ASP A 272 -11.66 -6.07 -1.09
C ASP A 272 -11.72 -4.87 -2.04
N GLY A 273 -11.53 -5.10 -3.34
CA GLY A 273 -11.61 -4.06 -4.37
C GLY A 273 -12.96 -3.34 -4.47
N ILE A 274 -14.06 -3.97 -4.04
CA ILE A 274 -15.38 -3.31 -3.94
C ILE A 274 -15.78 -2.98 -2.50
N CYS A 275 -15.00 -3.43 -1.51
CA CYS A 275 -15.35 -3.30 -0.09
C CYS A 275 -14.94 -1.93 0.48
N THR A 276 -15.25 -0.85 -0.20
CA THR A 276 -14.79 0.52 0.09
C THR A 276 -15.90 1.43 0.59
N GLY A 277 -15.53 2.51 1.26
CA GLY A 277 -16.46 3.57 1.62
C GLY A 277 -17.00 4.38 0.43
N GLU A 278 -16.35 4.25 -0.75
CA GLU A 278 -16.76 4.95 -1.98
C GLU A 278 -17.81 4.18 -2.80
N LEU A 279 -17.93 2.86 -2.64
CA LEU A 279 -18.88 2.05 -3.39
C LEU A 279 -20.33 2.61 -3.35
N PRO A 280 -20.89 3.01 -2.19
CA PRO A 280 -22.23 3.59 -2.14
C PRO A 280 -22.38 4.87 -2.96
N LYS A 281 -21.37 5.72 -2.97
CA LYS A 281 -21.36 6.96 -3.76
C LYS A 281 -21.30 6.63 -5.25
N LEU A 282 -20.44 5.70 -5.65
CA LEU A 282 -20.29 5.23 -7.03
C LEU A 282 -21.55 4.52 -7.53
N ALA A 283 -22.27 3.82 -6.66
CA ALA A 283 -23.55 3.21 -6.96
C ALA A 283 -24.72 4.22 -7.04
N ALA A 284 -24.54 5.46 -6.55
CA ALA A 284 -25.47 6.57 -6.68
C ALA A 284 -26.93 6.20 -6.32
N GLY A 285 -27.15 5.58 -5.16
CA GLY A 285 -28.47 5.16 -4.67
C GLY A 285 -29.05 3.90 -5.37
N ALA A 286 -28.22 3.19 -6.14
CA ALA A 286 -28.66 1.93 -6.75
C ALA A 286 -28.51 0.71 -5.82
N MET A 287 -27.76 0.85 -4.75
CA MET A 287 -27.50 -0.21 -3.79
C MET A 287 -28.60 -0.24 -2.72
N ALA A 288 -29.23 -1.40 -2.54
CA ALA A 288 -30.16 -1.63 -1.45
C ALA A 288 -29.40 -2.16 -0.21
N ASP A 289 -29.94 -1.89 0.99
CA ASP A 289 -29.39 -2.42 2.24
C ASP A 289 -29.32 -3.94 2.21
N GLY A 290 -28.16 -4.46 2.60
CA GLY A 290 -27.88 -5.90 2.60
C GLY A 290 -27.77 -6.56 1.21
N GLN A 291 -27.82 -5.78 0.11
CA GLN A 291 -27.65 -6.33 -1.24
C GLN A 291 -26.22 -6.74 -1.53
N VAL A 292 -25.25 -5.95 -1.06
CA VAL A 292 -23.83 -6.21 -1.27
C VAL A 292 -23.27 -7.05 -0.12
N VAL A 293 -22.47 -8.04 -0.45
CA VAL A 293 -21.56 -8.71 0.49
C VAL A 293 -20.16 -8.62 -0.08
N CYS A 294 -19.23 -8.09 0.70
CA CYS A 294 -17.83 -7.98 0.30
C CYS A 294 -16.90 -8.45 1.42
N ALA A 295 -15.67 -8.76 1.08
CA ALA A 295 -14.69 -9.19 2.06
C ALA A 295 -13.45 -8.27 2.01
N GLU A 296 -13.07 -7.75 3.16
CA GLU A 296 -11.77 -7.09 3.37
C GLU A 296 -10.72 -8.16 3.68
N ALA A 297 -9.56 -8.09 3.02
CA ALA A 297 -8.47 -9.07 3.19
C ALA A 297 -7.67 -8.81 4.48
N GLY A 298 -8.36 -8.68 5.60
CA GLY A 298 -7.85 -8.44 6.94
C GLY A 298 -8.97 -8.43 7.96
N GLY A 299 -8.63 -8.27 9.23
CA GLY A 299 -9.62 -8.16 10.29
C GLY A 299 -9.01 -8.18 11.68
N VAL A 300 -9.51 -7.32 12.53
CA VAL A 300 -9.06 -7.19 13.93
C VAL A 300 -10.22 -7.35 14.90
N GLU A 301 -9.94 -7.95 16.03
CA GLU A 301 -10.88 -8.16 17.15
C GLU A 301 -10.18 -7.84 18.47
N GLY A 302 -10.98 -7.68 19.54
CA GLY A 302 -10.45 -7.46 20.88
C GLY A 302 -9.58 -6.20 21.01
N GLU A 303 -8.42 -6.31 21.62
CA GLU A 303 -7.50 -5.19 21.87
C GLU A 303 -6.99 -4.53 20.57
N GLN A 304 -6.79 -5.31 19.50
CA GLN A 304 -6.32 -4.78 18.23
C GLN A 304 -7.37 -3.91 17.54
N LYS A 305 -8.66 -4.14 17.81
CA LYS A 305 -9.72 -3.25 17.33
C LYS A 305 -9.56 -1.84 17.89
N ALA A 306 -9.24 -1.70 19.17
CA ALA A 306 -9.00 -0.40 19.78
C ALA A 306 -7.78 0.31 19.17
N ALA A 307 -6.70 -0.42 18.87
CA ALA A 307 -5.53 0.11 18.20
C ALA A 307 -5.85 0.58 16.76
N MET A 308 -6.66 -0.17 16.03
CA MET A 308 -7.14 0.19 14.70
C MET A 308 -8.02 1.45 14.73
N ASP A 309 -8.93 1.54 15.70
CA ASP A 309 -9.80 2.71 15.85
C ASP A 309 -8.97 3.96 16.19
N ALA A 310 -8.00 3.86 17.11
CA ALA A 310 -7.06 4.95 17.44
C ALA A 310 -6.21 5.37 16.20
N PHE A 311 -5.77 4.40 15.39
CA PHE A 311 -5.10 4.72 14.13
C PHE A 311 -5.98 5.54 13.19
N ARG A 312 -7.24 5.14 13.00
CA ARG A 312 -8.20 5.85 12.14
C ARG A 312 -8.44 7.28 12.60
N GLU A 313 -8.58 7.49 13.91
CA GLU A 313 -8.74 8.83 14.48
C GLU A 313 -7.50 9.70 14.24
N LYS A 314 -6.31 9.15 14.51
CA LYS A 314 -5.03 9.84 14.29
C LYS A 314 -4.82 10.15 12.81
N PHE A 315 -5.13 9.21 11.91
CA PHE A 315 -5.05 9.39 10.46
C PHE A 315 -5.96 10.54 10.00
N LYS A 316 -7.22 10.54 10.41
CA LYS A 316 -8.18 11.59 10.09
C LYS A 316 -7.74 12.94 10.64
N ALA A 317 -7.26 12.99 11.89
CA ALA A 317 -6.74 14.24 12.49
C ALA A 317 -5.55 14.79 11.74
N LYS A 318 -4.66 13.93 11.22
CA LYS A 318 -3.43 14.33 10.51
C LYS A 318 -3.70 14.77 9.07
N PHE A 319 -4.55 14.04 8.34
CA PHE A 319 -4.72 14.21 6.90
C PHE A 319 -6.07 14.83 6.49
N GLY A 320 -7.02 14.98 7.42
CA GLY A 320 -8.35 15.55 7.14
C GLY A 320 -9.29 14.63 6.35
N VAL A 321 -8.88 13.38 6.10
CA VAL A 321 -9.65 12.37 5.36
C VAL A 321 -9.78 11.09 6.16
N ASP A 322 -10.85 10.34 5.91
CA ASP A 322 -11.04 9.02 6.53
C ASP A 322 -10.20 7.96 5.81
N VAL A 323 -9.75 6.93 6.55
CA VAL A 323 -9.14 5.73 5.97
C VAL A 323 -10.14 5.10 4.99
N GLN A 324 -9.69 4.84 3.77
CA GLN A 324 -10.50 4.14 2.77
C GLN A 324 -10.49 2.62 3.01
N LEU A 325 -9.30 2.02 3.03
CA LEU A 325 -9.16 0.58 3.23
C LEU A 325 -7.76 0.19 3.71
N TYR A 326 -6.71 0.51 2.95
CA TYR A 326 -5.39 -0.11 3.09
C TYR A 326 -4.37 0.67 3.92
N ALA A 327 -4.62 1.93 4.25
CA ALA A 327 -3.66 2.75 5.02
C ALA A 327 -3.11 2.05 6.28
N PRO A 328 -3.92 1.30 7.09
CA PRO A 328 -3.41 0.57 8.25
C PRO A 328 -2.43 -0.54 7.87
N TYR A 329 -2.69 -1.25 6.77
CA TYR A 329 -1.83 -2.34 6.30
C TYR A 329 -0.52 -1.82 5.73
N VAL A 330 -0.55 -0.67 5.05
CA VAL A 330 0.66 0.05 4.60
C VAL A 330 1.49 0.50 5.78
N TYR A 331 0.85 1.09 6.79
CA TYR A 331 1.49 1.51 8.04
C TYR A 331 2.24 0.35 8.69
N ASP A 332 1.59 -0.79 8.83
CA ASP A 332 2.20 -1.98 9.40
C ASP A 332 3.29 -2.58 8.51
N ALA A 333 3.14 -2.55 7.18
CA ALA A 333 4.15 -3.03 6.25
C ALA A 333 5.46 -2.24 6.36
N VAL A 334 5.38 -0.91 6.51
CA VAL A 334 6.55 -0.07 6.77
C VAL A 334 7.16 -0.42 8.13
N ASN A 335 6.33 -0.55 9.17
CA ASN A 335 6.83 -0.80 10.52
C ASN A 335 7.47 -2.19 10.68
N VAL A 336 6.92 -3.26 10.10
CA VAL A 336 7.53 -4.59 10.15
C VAL A 336 8.85 -4.64 9.38
N MET A 337 8.94 -3.91 8.26
CA MET A 337 10.18 -3.76 7.51
C MET A 337 11.27 -3.09 8.36
N VAL A 338 10.95 -1.96 9.00
CA VAL A 338 11.88 -1.23 9.86
C VAL A 338 12.25 -2.03 11.11
N ALA A 339 11.28 -2.70 11.76
CA ALA A 339 11.56 -3.58 12.89
C ALA A 339 12.53 -4.72 12.50
N SER A 340 12.44 -5.21 11.27
CA SER A 340 13.39 -6.20 10.73
C SER A 340 14.78 -5.61 10.52
N MET A 341 14.90 -4.34 10.09
CA MET A 341 16.15 -3.61 10.01
C MET A 341 16.78 -3.36 11.39
N GLU A 342 15.97 -2.96 12.38
CA GLU A 342 16.41 -2.80 13.78
C GLU A 342 16.94 -4.12 14.33
N LYS A 343 16.21 -5.23 14.14
CA LYS A 343 16.59 -6.58 14.58
C LYS A 343 17.89 -7.08 13.94
N ALA A 344 18.08 -6.76 12.66
CA ALA A 344 19.30 -7.11 11.92
C ALA A 344 20.48 -6.17 12.22
N GLY A 345 20.24 -5.03 12.84
CA GLY A 345 21.24 -3.96 13.03
C GLY A 345 21.70 -3.35 11.70
N SER A 346 20.91 -3.44 10.64
CA SER A 346 21.29 -2.99 9.30
C SER A 346 20.07 -2.68 8.43
N SER A 347 20.12 -1.59 7.66
CA SER A 347 19.15 -1.28 6.60
C SER A 347 19.55 -1.86 5.23
N ASP A 348 20.69 -2.54 5.13
CA ASP A 348 21.08 -3.24 3.92
C ASP A 348 20.10 -4.40 3.63
N PRO A 349 19.43 -4.42 2.47
CA PRO A 349 18.45 -5.45 2.11
C PRO A 349 18.96 -6.88 2.32
N ALA A 350 20.19 -7.19 1.91
CA ALA A 350 20.74 -8.54 2.05
C ALA A 350 20.91 -8.97 3.53
N LYS A 351 21.10 -8.00 4.44
CA LYS A 351 21.32 -8.27 5.86
C LYS A 351 20.03 -8.37 6.65
N TYR A 352 19.00 -7.56 6.34
CA TYR A 352 17.76 -7.61 7.10
C TYR A 352 16.71 -8.58 6.52
N LEU A 353 16.83 -9.00 5.26
CA LEU A 353 15.89 -9.94 4.63
C LEU A 353 15.67 -11.23 5.45
N PRO A 354 16.71 -11.88 6.04
CA PRO A 354 16.48 -13.03 6.92
C PRO A 354 15.64 -12.70 8.18
N ALA A 355 15.81 -11.49 8.71
CA ALA A 355 15.01 -11.04 9.86
C ALA A 355 13.56 -10.76 9.45
N LEU A 356 13.33 -10.28 8.23
CA LEU A 356 11.99 -10.07 7.68
C LEU A 356 11.26 -11.40 7.43
N HIS A 357 11.92 -12.42 6.87
CA HIS A 357 11.35 -13.78 6.76
C HIS A 357 10.94 -14.37 8.12
N ASN A 358 11.67 -14.04 9.17
CA ASN A 358 11.40 -14.48 10.53
C ASN A 358 10.74 -13.38 11.38
N ALA A 359 9.95 -12.52 10.73
CA ALA A 359 9.19 -11.50 11.44
C ALA A 359 8.11 -12.13 12.34
N ASP A 360 7.95 -11.53 13.51
CA ASP A 360 6.84 -11.74 14.43
C ASP A 360 6.54 -10.37 15.04
N TYR A 361 5.69 -9.61 14.34
CA TYR A 361 5.45 -8.20 14.62
C TYR A 361 3.99 -7.96 15.01
N LYS A 362 3.77 -7.41 16.19
CA LYS A 362 2.43 -7.03 16.67
C LYS A 362 2.05 -5.68 16.07
N GLY A 363 1.36 -5.73 14.93
CA GLY A 363 0.85 -4.56 14.21
C GLY A 363 -0.55 -4.14 14.68
N ILE A 364 -1.03 -3.03 14.12
CA ILE A 364 -2.41 -2.55 14.33
C ILE A 364 -3.44 -3.40 13.55
N THR A 365 -3.01 -4.04 12.47
CA THR A 365 -3.84 -4.92 11.62
C THR A 365 -3.83 -6.37 12.09
N GLY A 366 -3.04 -6.71 13.08
CA GLY A 366 -2.87 -8.07 13.59
C GLY A 366 -1.41 -8.43 13.86
N ASN A 367 -1.16 -9.70 14.12
CA ASN A 367 0.21 -10.22 14.20
C ASN A 367 0.73 -10.51 12.79
N ILE A 368 1.87 -9.93 12.44
CA ILE A 368 2.49 -10.07 11.12
C ILE A 368 3.65 -11.06 11.23
N ALA A 369 3.45 -12.22 10.66
CA ALA A 369 4.45 -13.24 10.46
C ALA A 369 4.27 -13.83 9.05
N PHE A 370 5.34 -14.20 8.39
CA PHE A 370 5.31 -14.69 7.01
C PHE A 370 5.54 -16.19 6.95
N ASP A 371 4.88 -16.85 6.00
CA ASP A 371 5.19 -18.23 5.63
C ASP A 371 6.43 -18.30 4.72
N GLU A 372 6.78 -19.51 4.28
CA GLU A 372 7.94 -19.75 3.43
C GLU A 372 7.85 -19.05 2.05
N LYS A 373 6.65 -18.65 1.64
CA LYS A 373 6.40 -17.96 0.36
C LYS A 373 6.38 -16.45 0.50
N GLY A 374 6.34 -15.92 1.75
CA GLY A 374 6.15 -14.52 2.04
C GLY A 374 4.68 -14.10 2.20
N ASP A 375 3.74 -15.06 2.24
CA ASP A 375 2.34 -14.79 2.58
C ASP A 375 2.18 -14.62 4.09
N ILE A 376 1.23 -13.76 4.51
CA ILE A 376 0.91 -13.61 5.93
C ILE A 376 0.38 -14.93 6.51
N LYS A 377 0.89 -15.34 7.67
CA LYS A 377 0.35 -16.45 8.43
C LYS A 377 -0.95 -16.07 9.11
N ASN A 378 -1.96 -16.95 9.04
CA ASN A 378 -3.25 -16.75 9.73
C ASN A 378 -3.95 -15.43 9.34
N GLY A 379 -3.82 -15.01 8.09
CA GLY A 379 -4.49 -13.81 7.59
C GLY A 379 -6.00 -13.91 7.81
N ALA A 380 -6.57 -12.96 8.55
CA ALA A 380 -8.01 -12.88 8.76
C ALA A 380 -8.70 -12.23 7.54
N LEU A 381 -10.00 -12.48 7.42
CA LEU A 381 -10.91 -11.79 6.52
C LEU A 381 -12.06 -11.20 7.32
N THR A 382 -12.54 -10.04 6.92
CA THR A 382 -13.77 -9.48 7.46
C THR A 382 -14.82 -9.38 6.37
N LEU A 383 -15.96 -10.03 6.59
CA LEU A 383 -17.12 -9.91 5.72
C LEU A 383 -17.96 -8.70 6.11
N PHE A 384 -18.33 -7.91 5.13
CA PHE A 384 -19.17 -6.72 5.30
C PHE A 384 -20.40 -6.77 4.39
N THR A 385 -21.44 -6.12 4.86
CA THR A 385 -22.56 -5.64 4.04
C THR A 385 -22.64 -4.12 4.11
N TYR A 386 -23.62 -3.53 3.44
CA TYR A 386 -23.89 -2.11 3.53
C TYR A 386 -25.30 -1.89 4.05
N LYS A 387 -25.43 -0.92 4.96
CA LYS A 387 -26.69 -0.43 5.50
C LYS A 387 -26.60 1.09 5.65
N ASP A 388 -27.64 1.79 5.21
CA ASP A 388 -27.66 3.26 5.18
C ASP A 388 -26.38 3.87 4.54
N GLY A 389 -25.86 3.22 3.50
CA GLY A 389 -24.64 3.63 2.80
C GLY A 389 -23.34 3.44 3.58
N LYS A 390 -23.34 2.72 4.71
CA LYS A 390 -22.15 2.44 5.52
C LYS A 390 -21.87 0.94 5.56
N ARG A 391 -20.58 0.59 5.65
CA ARG A 391 -20.18 -0.80 5.86
C ARG A 391 -20.60 -1.27 7.25
N GLU A 392 -21.26 -2.41 7.31
CA GLU A 392 -21.63 -3.12 8.53
C GLU A 392 -20.96 -4.49 8.53
N GLN A 393 -20.20 -4.79 9.59
CA GLN A 393 -19.47 -6.04 9.71
C GLN A 393 -20.44 -7.21 9.93
N ILE A 394 -20.30 -8.26 9.12
CA ILE A 394 -21.04 -9.52 9.26
C ILE A 394 -20.26 -10.50 10.14
N ALA A 395 -19.00 -10.75 9.81
CA ALA A 395 -18.16 -11.72 10.51
C ALA A 395 -16.67 -11.45 10.26
N VAL A 396 -15.82 -11.92 11.18
CA VAL A 396 -14.39 -12.12 10.95
C VAL A 396 -14.15 -13.60 10.76
N VAL A 397 -13.42 -13.97 9.71
CA VAL A 397 -13.11 -15.35 9.31
C VAL A 397 -11.60 -15.53 9.32
N ARG A 398 -11.13 -16.64 9.90
CA ARG A 398 -9.70 -17.03 9.95
C ARG A 398 -9.47 -18.38 9.30
#